data_68869126f9bccef0f80fce8f74f8b97d
#
_entry.id   68869126f9bccef0f80fce8f74f8b97d
#
_cell.length_a   1.000
_cell.length_b   1.000
_cell.length_c   1.000
_cell.angle_alpha   90.00
_cell.angle_beta   90.00
_cell.angle_gamma   90.00
#
_symmetry.space_group_name_H-M   'P 1'
#
loop_
_entity.id
_entity.type
_entity.pdbx_description
1 polymer ?
#
loop_
_entity_poly.entity_id
_entity_poly.type
_entity_poly.pdbx_seq_one_letter_code
_entity_poly.pdbx_strand_id
1 'polypeptide(L)'
;GELKEKKDLNVGWVHRNGRRYFFNHREEQVGTDQVKKVIDVSEHNGRISDWKKVIDDNGVDGVIVRLGYSGTEDKELAYNIKELNRLGIPYGVYLYTYAENETDAENDANQTIELLKKYKMNLSYPIYYDVENWEYVNKSKRAPSDTGTWVKIINKYMATMKQAGYQNVKVYSYRQLLQTRLNHPDILQHVNWVAAYTDALDWNNPHYSGEKGWQYTSSDYLKGIRGRVDVSVWY
;
A
#
# COMPACT_ATOMS: atom_id res chain seq x y z
N GLY A 1 -37.92 -15.03 -15.14
CA GLY A 1 -36.64 -15.00 -14.45
C GLY A 1 -36.85 -14.39 -13.09
N GLU A 2 -36.85 -15.22 -12.05
CA GLU A 2 -36.90 -14.74 -10.65
C GLU A 2 -35.67 -13.93 -10.34
N LEU A 3 -35.86 -12.71 -9.89
CA LEU A 3 -34.83 -11.91 -9.24
C LEU A 3 -34.32 -12.71 -8.03
N LYS A 4 -33.11 -13.27 -8.14
CA LYS A 4 -32.40 -13.79 -6.97
C LYS A 4 -32.37 -12.68 -5.93
N GLU A 5 -32.93 -12.95 -4.76
CA GLU A 5 -32.87 -12.00 -3.66
C GLU A 5 -31.43 -11.62 -3.37
N LYS A 6 -31.18 -10.34 -3.10
CA LYS A 6 -29.87 -9.75 -2.72
C LYS A 6 -29.16 -10.46 -1.55
N LYS A 7 -29.76 -11.48 -0.96
CA LYS A 7 -29.28 -12.21 0.23
C LYS A 7 -28.21 -13.25 -0.03
N ASP A 8 -27.95 -13.61 -1.28
CA ASP A 8 -27.02 -14.73 -1.64
C ASP A 8 -25.69 -14.27 -2.27
N LEU A 9 -25.45 -12.96 -2.37
CA LEU A 9 -24.21 -12.46 -2.93
C LEU A 9 -23.06 -12.59 -1.93
N ASN A 10 -22.02 -13.36 -2.29
CA ASN A 10 -20.78 -13.44 -1.52
C ASN A 10 -19.82 -12.36 -2.03
N VAL A 11 -19.89 -11.15 -1.45
CA VAL A 11 -19.04 -10.03 -1.80
C VAL A 11 -18.38 -9.46 -0.55
N GLY A 12 -17.11 -9.08 -0.68
CA GLY A 12 -16.32 -8.53 0.42
C GLY A 12 -15.85 -9.62 1.39
N TRP A 13 -15.71 -9.24 2.64
CA TRP A 13 -15.28 -10.14 3.71
C TRP A 13 -16.42 -11.03 4.18
N VAL A 14 -16.23 -12.34 4.06
CA VAL A 14 -17.24 -13.35 4.41
C VAL A 14 -16.68 -14.30 5.46
N HIS A 15 -17.43 -14.50 6.55
CA HIS A 15 -17.09 -15.45 7.62
C HIS A 15 -17.97 -16.70 7.51
N ARG A 16 -17.35 -17.88 7.39
CA ARG A 16 -18.03 -19.18 7.32
C ARG A 16 -17.24 -20.24 8.11
N ASN A 17 -17.91 -20.95 8.98
CA ASN A 17 -17.32 -22.06 9.74
C ASN A 17 -16.01 -21.67 10.47
N GLY A 18 -15.96 -20.46 11.06
CA GLY A 18 -14.78 -19.95 11.76
C GLY A 18 -13.64 -19.49 10.87
N ARG A 19 -13.82 -19.49 9.56
CA ARG A 19 -12.84 -19.03 8.58
C ARG A 19 -13.30 -17.75 7.91
N ARG A 20 -12.34 -16.97 7.38
CA ARG A 20 -12.59 -15.71 6.70
C ARG A 20 -12.14 -15.81 5.25
N TYR A 21 -12.98 -15.32 4.35
CA TYR A 21 -12.76 -15.28 2.91
C TYR A 21 -12.96 -13.87 2.38
N PHE A 22 -12.38 -13.57 1.23
CA PHE A 22 -12.68 -12.35 0.49
C PHE A 22 -13.19 -12.69 -0.90
N PHE A 23 -14.31 -12.08 -1.30
CA PHE A 23 -14.90 -12.22 -2.63
C PHE A 23 -14.96 -10.85 -3.31
N ASN A 24 -14.59 -10.78 -4.57
CA ASN A 24 -14.76 -9.58 -5.38
C ASN A 24 -16.23 -9.36 -5.76
N HIS A 25 -16.53 -8.27 -6.46
CA HIS A 25 -17.91 -7.95 -6.86
C HIS A 25 -18.48 -8.90 -7.93
N ARG A 26 -17.65 -9.75 -8.51
CA ARG A 26 -18.10 -10.86 -9.40
C ARG A 26 -18.34 -12.16 -8.65
N GLU A 27 -18.33 -12.13 -7.33
CA GLU A 27 -18.44 -13.30 -6.44
C GLU A 27 -17.31 -14.32 -6.62
N GLU A 28 -16.15 -13.88 -7.10
CA GLU A 28 -14.96 -14.73 -7.25
C GLU A 28 -14.13 -14.64 -5.96
N GLN A 29 -13.73 -15.78 -5.42
CA GLN A 29 -12.88 -15.83 -4.24
C GLN A 29 -11.47 -15.34 -4.58
N VAL A 30 -10.94 -14.43 -3.77
CA VAL A 30 -9.56 -13.92 -3.86
C VAL A 30 -8.71 -14.65 -2.84
N GLY A 31 -7.67 -15.34 -3.32
CA GLY A 31 -6.78 -16.12 -2.45
C GLY A 31 -7.48 -17.31 -1.78
N THR A 32 -7.10 -17.57 -0.54
CA THR A 32 -7.60 -18.68 0.28
C THR A 32 -8.37 -18.17 1.50
N ASP A 33 -8.57 -19.03 2.51
CA ASP A 33 -9.05 -18.62 3.84
C ASP A 33 -7.95 -18.02 4.75
N GLN A 34 -6.75 -17.85 4.22
CA GLN A 34 -5.61 -17.20 4.89
C GLN A 34 -5.42 -15.74 4.47
N VAL A 35 -6.38 -15.17 3.75
CA VAL A 35 -6.33 -13.77 3.32
C VAL A 35 -6.31 -12.81 4.51
N LYS A 36 -5.56 -11.72 4.37
CA LYS A 36 -5.42 -10.69 5.40
C LYS A 36 -6.07 -9.38 4.96
N LYS A 37 -6.70 -8.71 5.92
CA LYS A 37 -7.23 -7.35 5.75
C LYS A 37 -6.17 -6.36 6.19
N VAL A 38 -5.69 -5.55 5.25
CA VAL A 38 -4.66 -4.54 5.47
C VAL A 38 -5.22 -3.17 5.12
N ILE A 39 -5.01 -2.22 6.01
CA ILE A 39 -5.37 -0.81 5.76
C ILE A 39 -4.12 0.01 5.54
N ASP A 40 -4.22 1.09 4.80
CA ASP A 40 -3.14 2.08 4.74
C ASP A 40 -3.63 3.44 5.22
N VAL A 41 -2.77 4.14 5.96
CA VAL A 41 -3.10 5.36 6.67
C VAL A 41 -2.03 6.43 6.54
N SER A 42 -2.48 7.68 6.65
CA SER A 42 -1.64 8.87 6.65
C SER A 42 -2.25 9.95 7.55
N GLU A 43 -1.63 11.13 7.59
CA GLU A 43 -2.18 12.30 8.27
C GLU A 43 -3.59 12.68 7.80
N HIS A 44 -3.99 12.27 6.59
CA HIS A 44 -5.34 12.53 6.06
C HIS A 44 -6.44 11.80 6.84
N ASN A 45 -6.11 10.71 7.51
CA ASN A 45 -7.04 10.01 8.40
C ASN A 45 -7.13 10.66 9.79
N GLY A 46 -6.29 11.68 10.06
CA GLY A 46 -6.18 12.30 11.37
C GLY A 46 -5.59 11.37 12.43
N ARG A 47 -5.67 11.78 13.68
CA ARG A 47 -5.19 10.98 14.81
C ARG A 47 -6.14 9.83 15.12
N ILE A 48 -5.64 8.60 15.08
CA ILE A 48 -6.35 7.39 15.46
C ILE A 48 -6.12 7.17 16.97
N SER A 49 -7.08 7.56 17.78
CA SER A 49 -6.93 7.62 19.24
C SER A 49 -6.86 6.24 19.92
N ASP A 50 -7.46 5.22 19.32
CA ASP A 50 -7.48 3.86 19.86
C ASP A 50 -7.22 2.82 18.75
N TRP A 51 -5.95 2.61 18.49
CA TRP A 51 -5.49 1.63 17.49
C TRP A 51 -5.95 0.21 17.78
N LYS A 52 -5.94 -0.20 19.06
CA LYS A 52 -6.40 -1.55 19.42
C LYS A 52 -7.85 -1.77 19.04
N LYS A 53 -8.70 -0.80 19.33
CA LYS A 53 -10.12 -0.86 18.99
C LYS A 53 -10.33 -0.87 17.47
N VAL A 54 -9.58 -0.08 16.72
CA VAL A 54 -9.64 -0.09 15.24
C VAL A 54 -9.32 -1.48 14.69
N ILE A 55 -8.26 -2.11 15.17
CA ILE A 55 -7.85 -3.44 14.74
C ILE A 55 -8.94 -4.48 15.08
N ASP A 56 -9.38 -4.52 16.33
CA ASP A 56 -10.32 -5.52 16.82
C ASP A 56 -11.71 -5.37 16.21
N ASP A 57 -12.26 -4.15 16.16
CA ASP A 57 -13.63 -3.89 15.69
C ASP A 57 -13.79 -4.06 14.16
N ASN A 58 -12.70 -3.98 13.40
CA ASN A 58 -12.74 -4.05 11.94
C ASN A 58 -12.07 -5.31 11.36
N GLY A 59 -11.51 -6.17 12.20
CA GLY A 59 -10.82 -7.39 11.75
C GLY A 59 -9.59 -7.08 10.89
N VAL A 60 -8.82 -6.06 11.24
CA VAL A 60 -7.61 -5.65 10.51
C VAL A 60 -6.43 -6.49 10.97
N ASP A 61 -5.67 -7.04 10.02
CA ASP A 61 -4.50 -7.87 10.30
C ASP A 61 -3.19 -7.09 10.26
N GLY A 62 -3.15 -6.02 9.48
CA GLY A 62 -1.94 -5.22 9.32
C GLY A 62 -2.22 -3.80 8.82
N VAL A 63 -1.20 -2.95 8.94
CA VAL A 63 -1.29 -1.53 8.59
C VAL A 63 -0.08 -1.13 7.76
N ILE A 64 -0.28 -0.37 6.68
CA ILE A 64 0.81 0.29 5.95
C ILE A 64 0.74 1.78 6.26
N VAL A 65 1.78 2.33 6.90
CA VAL A 65 1.79 3.71 7.41
C VAL A 65 2.59 4.60 6.49
N ARG A 66 2.03 5.75 6.10
CA ARG A 66 2.78 6.71 5.31
C ARG A 66 3.94 7.32 6.11
N LEU A 67 5.16 7.21 5.57
CA LEU A 67 6.34 7.92 6.08
C LEU A 67 6.23 9.42 5.83
N GLY A 68 5.65 9.77 4.72
CA GLY A 68 5.54 11.11 4.21
C GLY A 68 5.59 11.10 2.67
N TYR A 69 6.01 12.19 2.11
CA TYR A 69 6.30 12.34 0.68
C TYR A 69 7.68 12.97 0.51
N SER A 70 8.21 12.98 -0.70
CA SER A 70 9.57 13.47 -0.97
C SER A 70 9.88 14.77 -0.21
N GLY A 71 10.82 14.72 0.71
CA GLY A 71 11.28 15.85 1.51
C GLY A 71 10.40 16.24 2.71
N THR A 72 9.27 15.56 2.96
CA THR A 72 8.35 15.92 4.05
C THR A 72 7.90 14.70 4.83
N GLU A 73 8.04 14.75 6.17
CA GLU A 73 7.54 13.71 7.08
C GLU A 73 6.03 13.87 7.30
N ASP A 74 5.31 12.74 7.34
CA ASP A 74 3.88 12.69 7.69
C ASP A 74 3.66 13.12 9.14
N LYS A 75 2.70 13.99 9.39
CA LYS A 75 2.45 14.58 10.72
C LYS A 75 2.02 13.57 11.78
N GLU A 76 1.39 12.47 11.37
CA GLU A 76 0.92 11.42 12.28
C GLU A 76 1.89 10.23 12.38
N LEU A 77 3.01 10.24 11.61
CA LEU A 77 3.95 9.13 11.56
C LEU A 77 4.47 8.73 12.95
N ALA A 78 5.03 9.69 13.69
CA ALA A 78 5.62 9.41 15.00
C ALA A 78 4.62 8.78 15.97
N TYR A 79 3.40 9.29 15.99
CA TYR A 79 2.33 8.74 16.83
C TYR A 79 1.91 7.36 16.38
N ASN A 80 1.65 7.16 15.09
CA ASN A 80 1.22 5.88 14.55
C ASN A 80 2.26 4.79 14.84
N ILE A 81 3.53 5.02 14.56
CA ILE A 81 4.59 4.04 14.80
C ILE A 81 4.73 3.71 16.29
N LYS A 82 4.67 4.72 17.16
CA LYS A 82 4.71 4.52 18.60
C LYS A 82 3.59 3.58 19.08
N GLU A 83 2.37 3.82 18.64
CA GLU A 83 1.21 3.02 19.05
C GLU A 83 1.24 1.60 18.47
N LEU A 84 1.59 1.46 17.17
CA LEU A 84 1.70 0.15 16.54
C LEU A 84 2.79 -0.70 17.19
N ASN A 85 3.95 -0.13 17.50
CA ASN A 85 5.02 -0.80 18.25
C ASN A 85 4.56 -1.19 19.65
N ARG A 86 3.92 -0.28 20.38
CA ARG A 86 3.43 -0.53 21.75
C ARG A 86 2.43 -1.67 21.82
N LEU A 87 1.56 -1.79 20.81
CA LEU A 87 0.49 -2.77 20.74
C LEU A 87 0.90 -4.07 20.04
N GLY A 88 2.09 -4.11 19.44
CA GLY A 88 2.54 -5.27 18.66
C GLY A 88 1.70 -5.51 17.39
N ILE A 89 1.12 -4.45 16.81
CA ILE A 89 0.34 -4.53 15.57
C ILE A 89 1.30 -4.65 14.39
N PRO A 90 1.14 -5.67 13.51
CA PRO A 90 1.96 -5.81 12.32
C PRO A 90 1.80 -4.62 11.36
N TYR A 91 2.93 -4.05 10.90
CA TYR A 91 2.88 -2.92 9.98
C TYR A 91 4.04 -2.91 8.98
N GLY A 92 3.83 -2.22 7.87
CA GLY A 92 4.81 -1.75 6.93
C GLY A 92 4.69 -0.24 6.74
N VAL A 93 5.43 0.29 5.81
CA VAL A 93 5.46 1.74 5.56
C VAL A 93 5.49 2.05 4.07
N TYR A 94 5.11 3.28 3.70
CA TYR A 94 5.28 3.77 2.34
C TYR A 94 5.72 5.23 2.29
N LEU A 95 6.52 5.57 1.28
CA LEU A 95 6.88 6.94 0.93
C LEU A 95 6.26 7.28 -0.42
N TYR A 96 5.47 8.35 -0.49
CA TYR A 96 4.94 8.89 -1.73
C TYR A 96 6.01 9.71 -2.45
N THR A 97 6.38 9.30 -3.68
CA THR A 97 7.47 9.97 -4.39
C THR A 97 7.00 11.12 -5.27
N TYR A 98 7.79 12.18 -5.27
CA TYR A 98 7.77 13.26 -6.26
C TYR A 98 9.09 13.34 -7.03
N ALA A 99 9.80 12.21 -7.16
CA ALA A 99 11.07 12.15 -7.86
C ALA A 99 10.91 12.38 -9.37
N GLU A 100 11.75 13.23 -9.92
CA GLU A 100 11.86 13.50 -11.36
C GLU A 100 13.10 12.83 -11.96
N ASN A 101 14.05 12.39 -11.13
CA ASN A 101 15.35 11.84 -11.53
C ASN A 101 15.94 10.94 -10.43
N GLU A 102 17.12 10.37 -10.72
CA GLU A 102 17.83 9.47 -9.80
C GLU A 102 18.30 10.16 -8.51
N THR A 103 18.68 11.43 -8.57
CA THR A 103 19.08 12.19 -7.38
C THR A 103 17.91 12.35 -6.42
N ASP A 104 16.73 12.67 -6.93
CA ASP A 104 15.51 12.74 -6.11
C ASP A 104 15.17 11.39 -5.49
N ALA A 105 15.32 10.31 -6.26
CA ALA A 105 15.08 8.94 -5.77
C ALA A 105 16.06 8.54 -4.65
N GLU A 106 17.33 8.94 -4.77
CA GLU A 106 18.33 8.74 -3.71
C GLU A 106 17.97 9.52 -2.44
N ASN A 107 17.52 10.76 -2.60
CA ASN A 107 17.03 11.58 -1.47
C ASN A 107 15.81 10.93 -0.80
N ASP A 108 14.88 10.40 -1.57
CA ASP A 108 13.73 9.65 -1.05
C ASP A 108 14.15 8.41 -0.25
N ALA A 109 15.13 7.65 -0.75
CA ALA A 109 15.64 6.49 -0.05
C ALA A 109 16.36 6.90 1.26
N ASN A 110 17.17 7.94 1.23
CA ASN A 110 17.84 8.47 2.43
C ASN A 110 16.83 8.96 3.47
N GLN A 111 15.78 9.65 3.05
CA GLN A 111 14.66 10.05 3.93
C GLN A 111 14.00 8.83 4.57
N THR A 112 13.70 7.80 3.77
CA THR A 112 13.13 6.54 4.27
C THR A 112 14.02 5.91 5.33
N ILE A 113 15.31 5.76 5.06
CA ILE A 113 16.29 5.16 5.97
C ILE A 113 16.38 5.97 7.29
N GLU A 114 16.42 7.28 7.19
CA GLU A 114 16.47 8.17 8.36
C GLU A 114 15.25 7.97 9.26
N LEU A 115 14.03 7.95 8.68
CA LEU A 115 12.79 7.78 9.41
C LEU A 115 12.67 6.39 10.05
N LEU A 116 13.09 5.32 9.34
CA LEU A 116 13.12 3.97 9.88
C LEU A 116 13.97 3.88 11.15
N LYS A 117 15.15 4.51 11.14
CA LYS A 117 16.07 4.55 12.28
C LYS A 117 15.58 5.47 13.40
N LYS A 118 15.09 6.65 13.05
CA LYS A 118 14.58 7.66 14.00
C LYS A 118 13.49 7.08 14.90
N TYR A 119 12.55 6.34 14.33
CA TYR A 119 11.40 5.79 15.05
C TYR A 119 11.58 4.32 15.44
N LYS A 120 12.74 3.73 15.23
CA LYS A 120 13.05 2.33 15.58
C LYS A 120 11.97 1.37 15.08
N MET A 121 11.66 1.46 13.79
CA MET A 121 10.57 0.71 13.19
C MET A 121 10.88 -0.78 13.14
N ASN A 122 9.90 -1.60 13.53
CA ASN A 122 9.94 -3.06 13.48
C ASN A 122 8.90 -3.56 12.48
N LEU A 123 9.30 -3.73 11.22
CA LEU A 123 8.41 -3.98 10.11
C LEU A 123 8.07 -5.46 9.95
N SER A 124 6.77 -5.75 9.79
CA SER A 124 6.23 -7.06 9.42
C SER A 124 5.75 -7.12 7.96
N TYR A 125 5.54 -5.96 7.36
CA TYR A 125 5.21 -5.76 5.94
C TYR A 125 6.33 -4.99 5.25
N PRO A 126 6.38 -4.96 3.90
CA PRO A 126 7.43 -4.29 3.17
C PRO A 126 7.51 -2.77 3.41
N ILE A 127 8.65 -2.22 2.98
CA ILE A 127 8.82 -0.80 2.74
C ILE A 127 8.40 -0.54 1.29
N TYR A 128 7.41 0.32 1.09
CA TYR A 128 6.88 0.62 -0.23
C TYR A 128 7.36 1.97 -0.77
N TYR A 129 7.83 1.95 -2.01
CA TYR A 129 7.96 3.15 -2.81
C TYR A 129 6.63 3.34 -3.56
N ASP A 130 5.87 4.37 -3.20
CA ASP A 130 4.57 4.68 -3.76
C ASP A 130 4.76 5.55 -5.01
N VAL A 131 4.58 4.94 -6.18
CA VAL A 131 4.81 5.55 -7.48
C VAL A 131 3.48 5.76 -8.20
N GLU A 132 3.14 7.02 -8.38
CA GLU A 132 1.89 7.42 -9.02
C GLU A 132 2.11 8.49 -10.10
N ASN A 133 1.10 8.74 -10.91
CA ASN A 133 1.11 9.87 -11.84
C ASN A 133 0.62 11.12 -11.10
N TRP A 134 1.55 11.89 -10.60
CA TRP A 134 1.24 13.16 -9.95
C TRP A 134 1.39 14.32 -10.93
N GLU A 135 0.45 15.23 -10.88
CA GLU A 135 0.48 16.49 -11.61
C GLU A 135 0.55 17.63 -10.59
N TYR A 136 1.59 18.46 -10.70
CA TYR A 136 1.73 19.72 -9.97
C TYR A 136 1.83 19.67 -8.44
N VAL A 137 2.97 19.31 -7.91
CA VAL A 137 3.32 19.65 -6.51
C VAL A 137 3.61 21.15 -6.38
N ASN A 138 4.21 21.68 -7.41
CA ASN A 138 4.32 23.11 -7.70
C ASN A 138 4.32 23.26 -9.23
N LYS A 139 4.16 24.49 -9.73
CA LYS A 139 4.04 24.77 -11.16
C LYS A 139 5.22 24.30 -12.03
N SER A 140 6.31 23.83 -11.42
CA SER A 140 7.56 23.42 -12.08
C SER A 140 7.83 21.92 -12.09
N LYS A 141 7.15 21.12 -11.26
CA LYS A 141 7.40 19.68 -11.11
C LYS A 141 6.29 18.82 -11.72
N ARG A 142 6.69 17.76 -12.41
CA ARG A 142 5.76 16.78 -13.02
C ARG A 142 6.32 15.37 -12.90
N ALA A 143 5.43 14.40 -12.75
CA ALA A 143 5.81 13.00 -12.86
C ALA A 143 6.44 12.73 -14.24
N PRO A 144 7.54 11.96 -14.30
CA PRO A 144 8.12 11.54 -15.55
C PRO A 144 7.10 10.90 -16.49
N SER A 145 7.17 11.25 -17.77
CA SER A 145 6.22 10.74 -18.77
C SER A 145 6.69 9.45 -19.45
N ASP A 146 7.96 9.13 -19.33
CA ASP A 146 8.57 7.98 -20.00
C ASP A 146 8.99 6.87 -19.04
N THR A 147 8.92 5.64 -19.52
CA THR A 147 9.28 4.43 -18.76
C THR A 147 10.75 4.39 -18.37
N GLY A 148 11.66 4.84 -19.26
CA GLY A 148 13.09 4.78 -18.99
C GLY A 148 13.52 5.61 -17.79
N THR A 149 12.93 6.79 -17.61
CA THR A 149 13.17 7.63 -16.44
C THR A 149 12.64 6.96 -15.16
N TRP A 150 11.46 6.36 -15.20
CA TRP A 150 10.92 5.62 -14.05
C TRP A 150 11.77 4.40 -13.68
N VAL A 151 12.30 3.67 -14.66
CA VAL A 151 13.24 2.56 -14.41
C VAL A 151 14.45 3.05 -13.63
N LYS A 152 15.05 4.16 -14.05
CA LYS A 152 16.21 4.75 -13.35
C LYS A 152 15.88 5.19 -11.93
N ILE A 153 14.76 5.88 -11.74
CA ILE A 153 14.29 6.34 -10.43
C ILE A 153 14.09 5.15 -9.48
N ILE A 154 13.33 4.15 -9.90
CA ILE A 154 12.99 3.01 -9.05
C ILE A 154 14.23 2.16 -8.76
N ASN A 155 15.08 1.89 -9.76
CA ASN A 155 16.32 1.17 -9.55
C ASN A 155 17.26 1.91 -8.59
N LYS A 156 17.34 3.23 -8.66
CA LYS A 156 18.15 4.04 -7.73
C LYS A 156 17.64 3.95 -6.31
N TYR A 157 16.33 4.08 -6.11
CA TYR A 157 15.72 3.90 -4.80
C TYR A 157 16.00 2.51 -4.22
N MET A 158 15.74 1.45 -5.00
CA MET A 158 15.97 0.06 -4.58
C MET A 158 17.44 -0.22 -4.26
N ALA A 159 18.36 0.27 -5.07
CA ALA A 159 19.81 0.09 -4.86
C ALA A 159 20.27 0.80 -3.58
N THR A 160 19.81 2.01 -3.34
CA THR A 160 20.16 2.79 -2.13
C THR A 160 19.62 2.12 -0.87
N MET A 161 18.39 1.61 -0.90
CA MET A 161 17.81 0.87 0.21
C MET A 161 18.56 -0.43 0.48
N LYS A 162 18.87 -1.20 -0.56
CA LYS A 162 19.64 -2.45 -0.46
C LYS A 162 21.03 -2.22 0.11
N GLN A 163 21.72 -1.19 -0.33
CA GLN A 163 23.06 -0.83 0.18
C GLN A 163 23.02 -0.50 1.67
N ALA A 164 21.93 0.07 2.17
CA ALA A 164 21.72 0.34 3.59
C ALA A 164 21.25 -0.88 4.39
N GLY A 165 21.11 -2.06 3.76
CA GLY A 165 20.73 -3.32 4.40
C GLY A 165 19.25 -3.65 4.40
N TYR A 166 18.40 -2.85 3.74
CA TYR A 166 16.96 -3.09 3.63
C TYR A 166 16.64 -3.88 2.36
N GLN A 167 16.12 -5.09 2.51
CA GLN A 167 15.86 -6.00 1.38
C GLN A 167 14.38 -6.17 1.06
N ASN A 168 13.50 -6.06 2.05
CA ASN A 168 12.06 -6.18 1.83
C ASN A 168 11.46 -4.84 1.41
N VAL A 169 11.89 -4.36 0.24
CA VAL A 169 11.47 -3.11 -0.37
C VAL A 169 10.72 -3.42 -1.66
N LYS A 170 9.56 -2.83 -1.83
CA LYS A 170 8.64 -3.09 -2.93
C LYS A 170 8.12 -1.79 -3.54
N VAL A 171 7.44 -1.90 -4.66
CA VAL A 171 6.73 -0.80 -5.33
C VAL A 171 5.23 -0.99 -5.17
N TYR A 172 4.54 0.09 -4.82
CA TYR A 172 3.10 0.23 -4.94
C TYR A 172 2.78 1.17 -6.10
N SER A 173 1.76 0.82 -6.87
CA SER A 173 1.15 1.71 -7.86
C SER A 173 -0.26 1.25 -8.18
N TYR A 174 -0.95 2.00 -9.06
CA TYR A 174 -2.24 1.58 -9.55
C TYR A 174 -2.15 0.87 -10.92
N ARG A 175 -3.10 -0.01 -11.16
CA ARG A 175 -3.12 -0.93 -12.32
C ARG A 175 -2.86 -0.22 -13.65
N GLN A 176 -3.55 0.88 -13.93
CA GLN A 176 -3.40 1.56 -15.22
C GLN A 176 -1.97 2.05 -15.47
N LEU A 177 -1.31 2.59 -14.46
CA LEU A 177 0.07 3.06 -14.58
C LEU A 177 1.05 1.89 -14.77
N LEU A 178 0.81 0.77 -14.10
CA LEU A 178 1.59 -0.46 -14.26
C LEU A 178 1.41 -1.14 -15.63
N GLN A 179 0.29 -0.91 -16.26
CA GLN A 179 0.01 -1.39 -17.63
C GLN A 179 0.53 -0.45 -18.72
N THR A 180 0.99 0.74 -18.35
CA THR A 180 1.46 1.79 -19.27
C THR A 180 2.89 2.22 -18.96
N ARG A 181 3.08 3.34 -18.29
CA ARG A 181 4.41 3.95 -18.02
C ARG A 181 5.33 3.09 -17.17
N LEU A 182 4.78 2.29 -16.28
CA LEU A 182 5.55 1.41 -15.39
C LEU A 182 5.62 -0.03 -15.91
N ASN A 183 5.18 -0.28 -17.13
CA ASN A 183 5.21 -1.61 -17.72
C ASN A 183 6.61 -1.98 -18.21
N HIS A 184 7.48 -2.34 -17.28
CA HIS A 184 8.85 -2.76 -17.55
C HIS A 184 9.27 -3.84 -16.53
N PRO A 185 9.97 -4.91 -16.94
CA PRO A 185 10.38 -5.99 -16.05
C PRO A 185 11.14 -5.52 -14.81
N ASP A 186 12.05 -4.56 -14.98
CA ASP A 186 12.85 -4.00 -13.87
C ASP A 186 11.99 -3.30 -12.80
N ILE A 187 10.81 -2.82 -13.17
CA ILE A 187 9.85 -2.24 -12.24
C ILE A 187 8.94 -3.32 -11.67
N LEU A 188 8.33 -4.11 -12.56
CA LEU A 188 7.29 -5.08 -12.19
C LEU A 188 7.78 -6.18 -11.25
N GLN A 189 9.06 -6.55 -11.30
CA GLN A 189 9.66 -7.49 -10.35
C GLN A 189 9.58 -7.03 -8.89
N HIS A 190 9.40 -5.74 -8.64
CA HIS A 190 9.28 -5.15 -7.31
C HIS A 190 7.84 -4.88 -6.89
N VAL A 191 6.87 -5.07 -7.79
CA VAL A 191 5.46 -4.70 -7.56
C VAL A 191 4.68 -5.88 -6.99
N ASN A 192 4.26 -5.77 -5.74
CA ASN A 192 3.36 -6.74 -5.12
C ASN A 192 2.12 -6.13 -4.46
N TRP A 193 1.92 -4.83 -4.57
CA TRP A 193 0.76 -4.13 -4.04
C TRP A 193 0.20 -3.18 -5.09
N VAL A 194 -1.06 -3.39 -5.46
CA VAL A 194 -1.70 -2.71 -6.61
C VAL A 194 -3.05 -2.15 -6.23
N ALA A 195 -3.28 -0.88 -6.58
CA ALA A 195 -4.60 -0.27 -6.50
C ALA A 195 -5.40 -0.51 -7.77
N ALA A 196 -6.61 -1.03 -7.61
CA ALA A 196 -7.59 -1.14 -8.68
C ALA A 196 -9.00 -1.12 -8.05
N TYR A 197 -9.71 -0.01 -8.24
CA TYR A 197 -11.03 0.22 -7.65
C TYR A 197 -12.14 -0.22 -8.62
N THR A 198 -12.07 -1.48 -9.02
CA THR A 198 -12.98 -2.14 -9.96
C THR A 198 -13.53 -3.41 -9.34
N ASP A 199 -14.41 -4.10 -10.06
CA ASP A 199 -15.04 -5.33 -9.60
C ASP A 199 -14.04 -6.44 -9.28
N ALA A 200 -12.94 -6.48 -10.01
CA ALA A 200 -11.87 -7.45 -9.82
C ALA A 200 -10.51 -6.87 -10.22
N LEU A 201 -9.42 -7.45 -9.70
CA LEU A 201 -8.08 -7.19 -10.19
C LEU A 201 -7.80 -8.08 -11.40
N ASP A 202 -8.13 -7.60 -12.59
CA ASP A 202 -8.02 -8.34 -13.85
C ASP A 202 -6.59 -8.42 -14.41
N TRP A 203 -5.64 -7.73 -13.75
CA TRP A 203 -4.25 -7.74 -14.15
C TRP A 203 -3.43 -8.62 -13.22
N ASN A 204 -2.64 -9.52 -13.81
CA ASN A 204 -1.71 -10.36 -13.07
C ASN A 204 -0.27 -9.94 -13.41
N ASN A 205 0.55 -9.74 -12.38
CA ASN A 205 1.96 -9.39 -12.56
C ASN A 205 2.78 -10.65 -12.86
N PRO A 206 3.26 -10.85 -14.11
CA PRO A 206 4.01 -12.05 -14.47
C PRO A 206 5.43 -12.09 -13.90
N HIS A 207 5.92 -10.97 -13.35
CA HIS A 207 7.28 -10.82 -12.81
C HIS A 207 7.35 -10.95 -11.29
N TYR A 208 6.22 -11.21 -10.63
CA TYR A 208 6.16 -11.37 -9.19
C TYR A 208 5.25 -12.54 -8.80
N SER A 209 5.79 -13.49 -8.05
CA SER A 209 5.07 -14.73 -7.67
C SER A 209 4.76 -14.86 -6.16
N GLY A 210 5.22 -13.90 -5.35
CA GLY A 210 5.01 -13.93 -3.89
C GLY A 210 3.61 -13.47 -3.45
N GLU A 211 3.47 -13.26 -2.14
CA GLU A 211 2.27 -12.67 -1.54
C GLU A 211 1.99 -11.31 -2.15
N LYS A 212 0.73 -11.02 -2.42
CA LYS A 212 0.27 -9.81 -3.14
C LYS A 212 -0.77 -9.07 -2.31
N GLY A 213 -0.81 -7.76 -2.50
CA GLY A 213 -1.85 -6.88 -1.98
C GLY A 213 -2.68 -6.29 -3.12
N TRP A 214 -3.99 -6.36 -2.98
CA TRP A 214 -4.93 -5.64 -3.81
C TRP A 214 -5.65 -4.60 -2.97
N GLN A 215 -5.32 -3.31 -3.20
CA GLN A 215 -6.06 -2.19 -2.65
C GLN A 215 -7.33 -2.03 -3.50
N TYR A 216 -8.44 -2.53 -2.96
CA TYR A 216 -9.70 -2.62 -3.70
C TYR A 216 -10.62 -1.41 -3.49
N THR A 217 -10.33 -0.58 -2.49
CA THR A 217 -11.08 0.65 -2.22
C THR A 217 -10.22 1.71 -1.54
N SER A 218 -10.54 2.97 -1.82
CA SER A 218 -10.03 4.15 -1.10
C SER A 218 -11.15 4.90 -0.38
N SER A 219 -12.29 4.27 -0.20
CA SER A 219 -13.50 4.96 0.30
C SER A 219 -14.34 4.13 1.26
N ASP A 220 -13.72 3.19 1.96
CA ASP A 220 -14.37 2.46 3.05
C ASP A 220 -14.45 3.30 4.33
N TYR A 221 -15.31 2.90 5.24
CA TYR A 221 -15.47 3.51 6.56
C TYR A 221 -15.24 2.46 7.64
N LEU A 222 -14.25 2.71 8.49
CA LEU A 222 -13.91 1.83 9.59
C LEU A 222 -14.21 2.46 10.94
N LYS A 223 -14.71 1.66 11.88
CA LYS A 223 -14.95 2.12 13.25
C LYS A 223 -13.65 2.60 13.88
N GLY A 224 -13.68 3.81 14.44
CA GLY A 224 -12.53 4.40 15.12
C GLY A 224 -11.57 5.20 14.22
N ILE A 225 -11.80 5.24 12.90
CA ILE A 225 -11.08 6.11 11.98
C ILE A 225 -12.04 7.13 11.39
N ARG A 226 -11.60 8.38 11.37
CA ARG A 226 -12.39 9.47 10.81
C ARG A 226 -12.22 9.50 9.28
N GLY A 227 -13.36 9.56 8.57
CA GLY A 227 -13.38 9.70 7.12
C GLY A 227 -13.16 8.38 6.37
N ARG A 228 -12.70 8.50 5.15
CA ARG A 228 -12.46 7.36 4.24
C ARG A 228 -11.14 6.69 4.54
N VAL A 229 -11.10 5.37 4.35
CA VAL A 229 -9.92 4.54 4.60
C VAL A 229 -9.65 3.68 3.38
N ASP A 230 -8.39 3.54 3.05
CA ASP A 230 -7.89 2.65 2.01
C ASP A 230 -7.77 1.23 2.57
N VAL A 231 -8.38 0.28 1.89
CA VAL A 231 -8.40 -1.12 2.34
C VAL A 231 -7.91 -2.04 1.24
N SER A 232 -7.07 -2.98 1.65
CA SER A 232 -6.51 -4.02 0.79
C SER A 232 -6.83 -5.42 1.31
N VAL A 233 -6.89 -6.38 0.38
CA VAL A 233 -6.78 -7.80 0.67
C VAL A 233 -5.37 -8.27 0.33
N TRP A 234 -4.73 -8.98 1.26
CA TRP A 234 -3.43 -9.64 1.07
C TRP A 234 -3.62 -11.13 0.86
N TYR A 235 -3.02 -11.68 -0.19
CA TYR A 235 -3.24 -13.07 -0.63
C TYR A 235 -2.03 -13.68 -1.34
#